data_b00a68acfa8371c42e887d243cfe83c6
#
_entry.id   b00a68acfa8371c42e887d243cfe83c6
#
_cell.length_a   1.000
_cell.length_b   1.000
_cell.length_c   1.000
_cell.angle_alpha   90.00
_cell.angle_beta   90.00
_cell.angle_gamma   90.00
#
_symmetry.space_group_name_H-M   'P 1'
#
loop_
_entity.id
_entity.type
_entity.pdbx_description
1 polymer ?
#
loop_
_entity_poly.entity_id
_entity_poly.type
_entity_poly.pdbx_seq_one_letter_code
_entity_poly.pdbx_strand_id
1 'polypeptide(L)'
;MIGSNAKLLGGLALALLSSVALAAGGDLGQAEKQATNWTAIMMFGVFVLGTLYITKWAASKTKSAADFYTAGGGITGFQNGLAIAGDYMSAASFLGISGLVYLSGYDGLIYSVGWLVGWPIVTFLIAEPLRNLGKFTFADVAAFRLDPTPIRLLSALGTLVVVSLYLIAQMVGAGQLIQLL
;
A
#
# COMPACT_ATOMS: atom_id res chain seq x y z
N MET A 1 4.39 36.01 -13.10
CA MET A 1 4.91 34.63 -13.25
C MET A 1 4.40 33.64 -12.20
N ILE A 2 3.78 34.06 -11.12
CA ILE A 2 3.26 33.18 -10.03
C ILE A 2 1.98 32.41 -10.46
N GLY A 3 1.16 32.94 -11.38
CA GLY A 3 -0.10 32.32 -11.78
C GLY A 3 0.00 31.09 -12.69
N SER A 4 1.11 30.91 -13.41
CA SER A 4 1.32 29.75 -14.29
C SER A 4 1.66 28.49 -13.52
N ASN A 5 2.48 28.60 -12.46
CA ASN A 5 2.90 27.47 -11.66
C ASN A 5 1.77 26.92 -10.78
N ALA A 6 0.85 27.79 -10.34
CA ALA A 6 -0.33 27.34 -9.58
C ALA A 6 -1.31 26.52 -10.43
N LYS A 7 -1.47 26.87 -11.71
CA LYS A 7 -2.29 26.10 -12.65
C LYS A 7 -1.66 24.75 -13.01
N LEU A 8 -0.33 24.71 -13.15
CA LEU A 8 0.43 23.47 -13.38
C LEU A 8 0.36 22.53 -12.18
N LEU A 9 0.52 23.05 -10.97
CA LEU A 9 0.39 22.27 -9.73
C LEU A 9 -1.03 21.77 -9.52
N GLY A 10 -2.04 22.60 -9.83
CA GLY A 10 -3.45 22.17 -9.79
C GLY A 10 -3.77 21.08 -10.80
N GLY A 11 -3.24 21.18 -12.02
CA GLY A 11 -3.40 20.15 -13.07
C GLY A 11 -2.72 18.82 -12.72
N LEU A 12 -1.51 18.88 -12.15
CA LEU A 12 -0.80 17.70 -11.64
C LEU A 12 -1.53 17.03 -10.46
N ALA A 13 -2.06 17.83 -9.54
CA ALA A 13 -2.85 17.31 -8.42
C ALA A 13 -4.14 16.64 -8.90
N LEU A 14 -4.85 17.23 -9.89
CA LEU A 14 -6.03 16.61 -10.48
C LEU A 14 -5.68 15.31 -11.23
N ALA A 15 -4.58 15.27 -11.98
CA ALA A 15 -4.14 14.08 -12.68
C ALA A 15 -3.74 12.94 -11.72
N LEU A 16 -3.11 13.28 -10.60
CA LEU A 16 -2.80 12.31 -9.53
C LEU A 16 -4.07 11.81 -8.84
N LEU A 17 -5.05 12.67 -8.59
CA LEU A 17 -6.33 12.27 -8.00
C LEU A 17 -7.12 11.34 -8.94
N SER A 18 -7.12 11.60 -10.24
CA SER A 18 -7.80 10.73 -11.21
C SER A 18 -7.12 9.37 -11.35
N SER A 19 -5.79 9.29 -11.26
CA SER A 19 -5.07 8.01 -11.29
C SER A 19 -5.33 7.16 -10.04
N VAL A 20 -5.50 7.79 -8.87
CA VAL A 20 -5.87 7.08 -7.63
C VAL A 20 -7.30 6.54 -7.70
N ALA A 21 -8.23 7.29 -8.31
CA ALA A 21 -9.60 6.81 -8.51
C ALA A 21 -9.66 5.58 -9.44
N LEU A 22 -8.81 5.53 -10.47
CA LEU A 22 -8.67 4.36 -11.34
C LEU A 22 -8.01 3.17 -10.63
N ALA A 23 -7.09 3.41 -9.71
CA ALA A 23 -6.45 2.36 -8.92
C ALA A 23 -7.38 1.77 -7.83
N ALA A 24 -8.47 2.46 -7.49
CA ALA A 24 -9.48 1.95 -6.54
C ALA A 24 -10.38 0.86 -7.12
N GLY A 25 -10.18 0.47 -8.38
CA GLY A 25 -11.03 -0.44 -9.13
C GLY A 25 -12.04 0.32 -9.99
N GLY A 26 -12.33 -0.21 -11.18
CA GLY A 26 -13.40 0.33 -12.03
C GLY A 26 -14.75 0.24 -11.32
N ASP A 27 -15.67 1.15 -11.66
CA ASP A 27 -17.06 1.03 -11.24
C ASP A 27 -17.66 -0.25 -11.85
N LEU A 28 -17.78 -1.27 -11.03
CA LEU A 28 -18.37 -2.57 -11.43
C LEU A 28 -19.91 -2.50 -11.52
N GLY A 29 -20.46 -1.31 -11.50
CA GLY A 29 -21.90 -1.06 -11.43
C GLY A 29 -22.43 -1.09 -9.99
N GLN A 30 -23.65 -0.65 -9.81
CA GLN A 30 -24.29 -0.75 -8.50
C GLN A 30 -24.58 -2.23 -8.22
N ALA A 31 -23.93 -2.79 -7.21
CA ALA A 31 -24.23 -4.12 -6.73
C ALA A 31 -25.73 -4.16 -6.33
N GLU A 32 -26.49 -5.08 -6.90
CA GLU A 32 -27.87 -5.33 -6.44
C GLU A 32 -27.82 -5.62 -4.94
N LYS A 33 -28.65 -4.90 -4.20
CA LYS A 33 -28.71 -5.01 -2.75
C LYS A 33 -29.22 -6.41 -2.38
N GLN A 34 -28.30 -7.30 -2.08
CA GLN A 34 -28.63 -8.68 -1.67
C GLN A 34 -29.09 -8.70 -0.20
N ALA A 35 -29.80 -9.75 0.17
CA ALA A 35 -30.19 -9.98 1.56
C ALA A 35 -28.91 -10.16 2.42
N THR A 36 -28.89 -9.56 3.61
CA THR A 36 -27.77 -9.60 4.54
C THR A 36 -27.32 -11.02 4.83
N ASN A 37 -26.07 -11.33 4.48
CA ASN A 37 -25.49 -12.65 4.68
C ASN A 37 -24.78 -12.73 6.03
N TRP A 38 -25.52 -13.13 7.07
CA TRP A 38 -24.99 -13.26 8.43
C TRP A 38 -23.82 -14.23 8.54
N THR A 39 -23.80 -15.29 7.74
CA THR A 39 -22.69 -16.26 7.74
C THR A 39 -21.39 -15.61 7.27
N ALA A 40 -21.44 -14.83 6.19
CA ALA A 40 -20.27 -14.12 5.67
C ALA A 40 -19.79 -13.04 6.66
N ILE A 41 -20.71 -12.30 7.29
CA ILE A 41 -20.37 -11.28 8.30
C ILE A 41 -19.70 -11.93 9.52
N MET A 42 -20.23 -13.06 9.99
CA MET A 42 -19.62 -13.78 11.12
C MET A 42 -18.23 -14.33 10.78
N MET A 43 -18.06 -14.92 9.61
CA MET A 43 -16.73 -15.36 9.14
C MET A 43 -15.75 -14.20 9.05
N PHE A 44 -16.15 -13.09 8.44
CA PHE A 44 -15.33 -11.88 8.37
C PHE A 44 -14.95 -11.38 9.77
N GLY A 45 -15.93 -11.33 10.69
CA GLY A 45 -15.68 -10.94 12.09
C GLY A 45 -14.66 -11.82 12.80
N VAL A 46 -14.70 -13.13 12.60
CA VAL A 46 -13.72 -14.08 13.15
C VAL A 46 -12.31 -13.78 12.62
N PHE A 47 -12.17 -13.54 11.31
CA PHE A 47 -10.88 -13.17 10.72
C PHE A 47 -10.35 -11.84 11.28
N VAL A 48 -11.19 -10.83 11.37
CA VAL A 48 -10.80 -9.51 11.93
C VAL A 48 -10.36 -9.66 13.38
N LEU A 49 -11.11 -10.36 14.21
CA LEU A 49 -10.72 -10.60 15.61
C LEU A 49 -9.43 -11.39 15.73
N GLY A 50 -9.22 -12.39 14.86
CA GLY A 50 -7.99 -13.16 14.79
C GLY A 50 -6.78 -12.29 14.43
N THR A 51 -6.90 -11.43 13.43
CA THR A 51 -5.82 -10.50 13.04
C THR A 51 -5.54 -9.46 14.12
N LEU A 52 -6.56 -8.91 14.77
CA LEU A 52 -6.38 -7.99 15.90
C LEU A 52 -5.68 -8.65 17.09
N TYR A 53 -6.02 -9.91 17.38
CA TYR A 53 -5.35 -10.67 18.43
C TYR A 53 -3.87 -10.90 18.11
N ILE A 54 -3.54 -11.33 16.89
CA ILE A 54 -2.16 -11.51 16.42
C ILE A 54 -1.40 -10.19 16.48
N THR A 55 -1.99 -9.10 16.03
CA THR A 55 -1.39 -7.75 16.07
C THR A 55 -1.07 -7.33 17.51
N LYS A 56 -2.00 -7.52 18.44
CA LYS A 56 -1.79 -7.23 19.86
C LYS A 56 -0.67 -8.10 20.44
N TRP A 57 -0.65 -9.38 20.10
CA TRP A 57 0.40 -10.30 20.53
C TRP A 57 1.77 -9.89 19.99
N ALA A 58 1.88 -9.57 18.69
CA ALA A 58 3.11 -9.10 18.08
C ALA A 58 3.59 -7.77 18.67
N ALA A 59 2.68 -6.81 18.87
CA ALA A 59 2.98 -5.53 19.50
C ALA A 59 3.56 -5.70 20.91
N SER A 60 3.09 -6.67 21.69
CA SER A 60 3.63 -6.97 23.03
C SER A 60 5.09 -7.48 23.03
N LYS A 61 5.55 -7.99 21.89
CA LYS A 61 6.94 -8.47 21.70
C LYS A 61 7.87 -7.38 21.18
N THR A 62 7.34 -6.31 20.60
CA THR A 62 8.11 -5.20 20.03
C THR A 62 8.56 -4.25 21.14
N LYS A 63 9.86 -4.16 21.38
CA LYS A 63 10.44 -3.32 22.45
C LYS A 63 11.39 -2.24 21.93
N SER A 64 11.90 -2.39 20.71
CA SER A 64 12.86 -1.47 20.11
C SER A 64 12.44 -1.07 18.69
N ALA A 65 13.07 -0.02 18.16
CA ALA A 65 12.90 0.36 16.75
C ALA A 65 13.36 -0.76 15.79
N ALA A 66 14.42 -1.47 16.12
CA ALA A 66 14.88 -2.62 15.35
C ALA A 66 13.85 -3.76 15.35
N ASP A 67 13.21 -4.05 16.49
CA ASP A 67 12.14 -5.04 16.53
C ASP A 67 10.96 -4.63 15.67
N PHE A 68 10.62 -3.34 15.67
CA PHE A 68 9.51 -2.82 14.87
C PHE A 68 9.77 -2.90 13.36
N TYR A 69 10.96 -2.46 12.90
CA TYR A 69 11.27 -2.39 11.47
C TYR A 69 11.84 -3.68 10.88
N THR A 70 12.53 -4.48 11.67
CA THR A 70 13.26 -5.66 11.18
C THR A 70 12.93 -6.95 11.95
N ALA A 71 11.92 -6.93 12.81
CA ALA A 71 11.58 -8.03 13.70
C ALA A 71 12.80 -8.56 14.49
N GLY A 72 13.68 -7.63 14.92
CA GLY A 72 14.91 -7.97 15.62
C GLY A 72 15.96 -8.73 14.78
N GLY A 73 15.76 -8.82 13.46
CA GLY A 73 16.65 -9.56 12.55
C GLY A 73 16.53 -11.08 12.63
N GLY A 74 15.56 -11.60 13.39
CA GLY A 74 15.42 -13.04 13.66
C GLY A 74 14.50 -13.80 12.68
N ILE A 75 13.91 -13.13 11.67
CA ILE A 75 13.00 -13.78 10.72
C ILE A 75 13.76 -14.44 9.57
N THR A 76 13.25 -15.58 9.12
CA THR A 76 13.79 -16.28 7.94
C THR A 76 13.37 -15.58 6.65
N GLY A 77 14.12 -15.82 5.53
CA GLY A 77 13.75 -15.29 4.22
C GLY A 77 12.34 -15.70 3.79
N PHE A 78 11.91 -16.91 4.09
CA PHE A 78 10.57 -17.39 3.80
C PHE A 78 9.48 -16.62 4.58
N GLN A 79 9.68 -16.42 5.88
CA GLN A 79 8.76 -15.63 6.70
C GLN A 79 8.68 -14.18 6.21
N ASN A 80 9.82 -13.57 5.88
CA ASN A 80 9.85 -12.23 5.33
C ASN A 80 9.14 -12.15 3.97
N GLY A 81 9.35 -13.13 3.09
CA GLY A 81 8.66 -13.21 1.81
C GLY A 81 7.14 -13.30 1.95
N LEU A 82 6.64 -14.12 2.89
CA LEU A 82 5.21 -14.20 3.19
C LEU A 82 4.66 -12.88 3.76
N ALA A 83 5.41 -12.20 4.63
CA ALA A 83 5.00 -10.92 5.19
C ALA A 83 4.89 -9.84 4.08
N ILE A 84 5.89 -9.75 3.20
CA ILE A 84 5.89 -8.83 2.06
C ILE A 84 4.72 -9.15 1.11
N ALA A 85 4.48 -10.43 0.80
CA ALA A 85 3.37 -10.83 -0.04
C ALA A 85 2.02 -10.45 0.56
N GLY A 86 1.85 -10.62 1.88
CA GLY A 86 0.64 -10.22 2.59
C GLY A 86 0.41 -8.72 2.61
N ASP A 87 1.47 -7.94 2.79
CA ASP A 87 1.42 -6.48 2.75
C ASP A 87 1.11 -5.94 1.34
N TYR A 88 1.66 -6.60 0.32
CA TYR A 88 1.41 -6.24 -1.08
C TYR A 88 -0.03 -6.48 -1.52
N MET A 89 -0.70 -7.52 -1.01
CA MET A 89 -2.08 -7.86 -1.35
C MET A 89 -3.08 -6.89 -0.70
N SER A 90 -3.20 -5.71 -1.28
CA SER A 90 -4.13 -4.66 -0.86
C SER A 90 -5.40 -4.65 -1.71
N ALA A 91 -6.37 -3.82 -1.34
CA ALA A 91 -7.55 -3.57 -2.16
C ALA A 91 -7.18 -3.08 -3.57
N ALA A 92 -6.18 -2.22 -3.70
CA ALA A 92 -5.73 -1.71 -4.99
C ALA A 92 -5.03 -2.79 -5.84
N SER A 93 -4.08 -3.55 -5.27
CA SER A 93 -3.31 -4.53 -6.02
C SER A 93 -4.10 -5.81 -6.30
N PHE A 94 -4.87 -6.32 -5.33
CA PHE A 94 -5.61 -7.55 -5.50
C PHE A 94 -6.99 -7.32 -6.15
N LEU A 95 -7.82 -6.47 -5.56
CA LEU A 95 -9.17 -6.22 -6.09
C LEU A 95 -9.14 -5.34 -7.34
N GLY A 96 -8.30 -4.30 -7.35
CA GLY A 96 -8.21 -3.37 -8.47
C GLY A 96 -7.68 -4.03 -9.74
N ILE A 97 -6.60 -4.80 -9.65
CA ILE A 97 -6.04 -5.51 -10.81
C ILE A 97 -6.99 -6.62 -11.28
N SER A 98 -7.57 -7.38 -10.36
CA SER A 98 -8.56 -8.41 -10.72
C SER A 98 -9.78 -7.81 -11.42
N GLY A 99 -10.26 -6.65 -10.95
CA GLY A 99 -11.33 -5.91 -11.60
C GLY A 99 -10.96 -5.41 -12.99
N LEU A 100 -9.75 -4.88 -13.18
CA LEU A 100 -9.25 -4.45 -14.49
C LEU A 100 -9.14 -5.62 -15.47
N VAL A 101 -8.67 -6.78 -15.04
CA VAL A 101 -8.61 -7.98 -15.87
C VAL A 101 -10.03 -8.45 -16.24
N TYR A 102 -10.96 -8.37 -15.32
CA TYR A 102 -12.36 -8.70 -15.59
C TYR A 102 -12.99 -7.78 -16.64
N LEU A 103 -12.74 -6.46 -16.54
CA LEU A 103 -13.33 -5.46 -17.43
C LEU A 103 -12.62 -5.37 -18.80
N SER A 104 -11.29 -5.45 -18.80
CA SER A 104 -10.45 -5.17 -19.99
C SER A 104 -9.76 -6.42 -20.52
N GLY A 105 -10.01 -7.58 -19.93
CA GLY A 105 -9.40 -8.82 -20.36
C GLY A 105 -7.88 -8.78 -20.23
N TYR A 106 -7.19 -9.25 -21.26
CA TYR A 106 -5.72 -9.38 -21.27
C TYR A 106 -4.99 -8.05 -21.04
N ASP A 107 -5.54 -6.94 -21.51
CA ASP A 107 -4.93 -5.60 -21.35
C ASP A 107 -4.82 -5.18 -19.88
N GLY A 108 -5.71 -5.66 -19.02
CA GLY A 108 -5.63 -5.45 -17.57
C GLY A 108 -4.37 -6.04 -16.92
N LEU A 109 -3.75 -7.06 -17.53
CA LEU A 109 -2.53 -7.68 -17.01
C LEU A 109 -1.28 -6.80 -17.14
N ILE A 110 -1.31 -5.74 -17.94
CA ILE A 110 -0.19 -4.79 -18.08
C ILE A 110 0.24 -4.26 -16.71
N TYR A 111 -0.71 -3.98 -15.83
CA TYR A 111 -0.42 -3.51 -14.47
C TYR A 111 0.31 -4.57 -13.64
N SER A 112 -0.12 -5.82 -13.70
CA SER A 112 0.55 -6.94 -13.02
C SER A 112 1.97 -7.15 -13.52
N VAL A 113 2.18 -7.08 -14.84
CA VAL A 113 3.51 -7.22 -15.46
C VAL A 113 4.43 -6.07 -15.04
N GLY A 114 3.93 -4.84 -15.03
CA GLY A 114 4.70 -3.67 -14.58
C GLY A 114 5.20 -3.83 -13.14
N TRP A 115 4.35 -4.27 -12.25
CA TRP A 115 4.72 -4.56 -10.86
C TRP A 115 5.71 -5.73 -10.74
N LEU A 116 5.49 -6.81 -11.49
CA LEU A 116 6.38 -7.97 -11.49
C LEU A 116 7.81 -7.61 -11.89
N VAL A 117 7.98 -6.76 -12.90
CA VAL A 117 9.31 -6.31 -13.37
C VAL A 117 10.03 -5.47 -12.30
N GLY A 118 9.30 -4.69 -11.52
CA GLY A 118 9.88 -3.87 -10.45
C GLY A 118 10.54 -4.69 -9.34
N TRP A 119 9.98 -5.85 -9.00
CA TRP A 119 10.49 -6.68 -7.90
C TRP A 119 11.93 -7.18 -8.10
N PRO A 120 12.31 -7.79 -9.23
CA PRO A 120 13.70 -8.16 -9.50
C PRO A 120 14.65 -6.95 -9.44
N ILE A 121 14.26 -5.81 -9.99
CA ILE A 121 15.07 -4.58 -9.95
C ILE A 121 15.35 -4.17 -8.51
N VAL A 122 14.31 -4.10 -7.68
CA VAL A 122 14.46 -3.74 -6.26
C VAL A 122 15.32 -4.77 -5.53
N THR A 123 15.03 -6.06 -5.73
CA THR A 123 15.71 -7.14 -4.99
C THR A 123 17.20 -7.24 -5.33
N PHE A 124 17.56 -7.14 -6.61
CA PHE A 124 18.94 -7.38 -7.04
C PHE A 124 19.80 -6.11 -7.08
N LEU A 125 19.20 -4.93 -7.28
CA LEU A 125 19.96 -3.70 -7.46
C LEU A 125 19.87 -2.74 -6.26
N ILE A 126 18.79 -2.76 -5.51
CA ILE A 126 18.49 -1.74 -4.49
C ILE A 126 18.53 -2.30 -3.07
N ALA A 127 18.02 -3.50 -2.84
CA ALA A 127 17.83 -4.03 -1.49
C ALA A 127 19.13 -4.20 -0.72
N GLU A 128 20.19 -4.71 -1.35
CA GLU A 128 21.47 -4.92 -0.69
C GLU A 128 22.16 -3.61 -0.27
N PRO A 129 22.34 -2.61 -1.16
CA PRO A 129 22.86 -1.31 -0.75
C PRO A 129 22.07 -0.65 0.38
N LEU A 130 20.75 -0.72 0.35
CA LEU A 130 19.90 -0.16 1.40
C LEU A 130 20.06 -0.90 2.73
N ARG A 131 20.12 -2.23 2.69
CA ARG A 131 20.37 -3.04 3.89
C ARG A 131 21.71 -2.72 4.54
N ASN A 132 22.76 -2.58 3.72
CA ASN A 132 24.11 -2.26 4.19
C ASN A 132 24.22 -0.86 4.78
N LEU A 133 23.35 0.07 4.36
CA LEU A 133 23.26 1.40 4.94
C LEU A 133 22.75 1.40 6.38
N GLY A 134 22.02 0.37 6.80
CA GLY A 134 21.51 0.23 8.17
C GLY A 134 20.48 1.29 8.57
N LYS A 135 19.74 1.84 7.61
CA LYS A 135 18.67 2.82 7.86
C LYS A 135 17.31 2.19 7.61
N PHE A 136 16.30 2.61 8.38
CA PHE A 136 14.98 1.98 8.35
C PHE A 136 13.97 2.71 7.48
N THR A 137 14.09 4.04 7.35
CA THR A 137 13.11 4.83 6.63
C THR A 137 13.72 5.51 5.40
N PHE A 138 12.88 5.81 4.40
CA PHE A 138 13.32 6.57 3.22
C PHE A 138 13.93 7.92 3.60
N ALA A 139 13.34 8.60 4.59
CA ALA A 139 13.85 9.87 5.09
C ALA A 139 15.29 9.75 5.65
N ASP A 140 15.56 8.67 6.40
CA ASP A 140 16.89 8.42 6.96
C ASP A 140 17.91 8.04 5.89
N VAL A 141 17.48 7.31 4.84
CA VAL A 141 18.32 6.98 3.69
C VAL A 141 18.71 8.26 2.92
N ALA A 142 17.72 9.10 2.61
CA ALA A 142 17.95 10.35 1.88
C ALA A 142 18.77 11.34 2.71
N ALA A 143 18.51 11.45 4.00
CA ALA A 143 19.26 12.33 4.93
C ALA A 143 20.68 11.83 5.22
N PHE A 144 21.08 10.65 4.77
CA PHE A 144 22.43 10.14 4.99
C PHE A 144 23.51 10.95 4.26
N ARG A 145 23.18 11.52 3.10
CA ARG A 145 24.09 12.33 2.29
C ARG A 145 23.66 13.79 2.13
N LEU A 146 22.44 14.13 2.53
CA LEU A 146 21.84 15.44 2.36
C LEU A 146 21.57 16.06 3.73
N ASP A 147 21.29 17.38 3.76
CA ASP A 147 20.91 18.06 4.99
C ASP A 147 19.65 17.42 5.61
N PRO A 148 19.76 16.91 6.86
CA PRO A 148 18.68 16.15 7.47
C PRO A 148 17.37 16.94 7.67
N THR A 149 17.46 18.23 7.98
CA THR A 149 16.28 19.02 8.36
C THR A 149 15.30 19.21 7.21
N PRO A 150 15.69 19.77 6.04
CA PRO A 150 14.76 19.91 4.93
C PRO A 150 14.34 18.59 4.34
N ILE A 151 15.22 17.58 4.30
CA ILE A 151 14.89 16.27 3.76
C ILE A 151 13.82 15.56 4.59
N ARG A 152 13.94 15.58 5.91
CA ARG A 152 12.92 14.98 6.80
C ARG A 152 11.59 15.68 6.70
N LEU A 153 11.58 17.02 6.61
CA LEU A 153 10.35 17.78 6.43
C LEU A 153 9.66 17.45 5.10
N LEU A 154 10.40 17.46 4.00
CA LEU A 154 9.86 17.11 2.67
C LEU A 154 9.39 15.65 2.61
N SER A 155 10.15 14.74 3.18
CA SER A 155 9.76 13.32 3.26
C SER A 155 8.48 13.13 4.09
N ALA A 156 8.34 13.84 5.20
CA ALA A 156 7.12 13.78 6.02
C ALA A 156 5.90 14.29 5.27
N LEU A 157 6.01 15.45 4.60
CA LEU A 157 4.94 16.01 3.78
C LEU A 157 4.58 15.09 2.61
N GLY A 158 5.58 14.56 1.90
CA GLY A 158 5.37 13.61 0.81
C GLY A 158 4.69 12.33 1.29
N THR A 159 5.11 11.79 2.42
CA THR A 159 4.49 10.61 3.03
C THR A 159 3.04 10.88 3.41
N LEU A 160 2.72 12.02 4.02
CA LEU A 160 1.36 12.38 4.36
C LEU A 160 0.44 12.44 3.14
N VAL A 161 0.90 13.04 2.04
CA VAL A 161 0.14 13.11 0.79
C VAL A 161 -0.09 11.70 0.23
N VAL A 162 0.96 10.90 0.09
CA VAL A 162 0.87 9.54 -0.46
C VAL A 162 -0.04 8.66 0.39
N VAL A 163 0.13 8.67 1.71
CA VAL A 163 -0.68 7.86 2.62
C VAL A 163 -2.14 8.29 2.61
N SER A 164 -2.42 9.59 2.54
CA SER A 164 -3.81 10.08 2.46
C SER A 164 -4.49 9.61 1.19
N LEU A 165 -3.84 9.71 0.04
CA LEU A 165 -4.37 9.24 -1.25
C LEU A 165 -4.56 7.71 -1.25
N TYR A 166 -3.57 6.97 -0.72
CA TYR A 166 -3.65 5.52 -0.60
C TYR A 166 -4.78 5.07 0.32
N LEU A 167 -4.97 5.77 1.46
CA LEU A 167 -6.04 5.46 2.41
C LEU A 167 -7.43 5.63 1.78
N ILE A 168 -7.63 6.68 0.95
CA ILE A 168 -8.89 6.86 0.23
C ILE A 168 -9.21 5.64 -0.64
N ALA A 169 -8.24 5.16 -1.43
CA ALA A 169 -8.42 3.98 -2.27
C ALA A 169 -8.75 2.72 -1.45
N GLN A 170 -8.08 2.53 -0.31
CA GLN A 170 -8.33 1.39 0.59
C GLN A 170 -9.72 1.46 1.23
N MET A 171 -10.16 2.64 1.66
CA MET A 171 -11.48 2.81 2.27
C MET A 171 -12.61 2.58 1.26
N VAL A 172 -12.44 3.02 0.01
CA VAL A 172 -13.40 2.72 -1.07
C VAL A 172 -13.48 1.20 -1.33
N GLY A 173 -12.33 0.52 -1.47
CA GLY A 173 -12.29 -0.91 -1.67
C GLY A 173 -12.91 -1.71 -0.51
N ALA A 174 -12.61 -1.33 0.72
CA ALA A 174 -13.21 -1.94 1.90
C ALA A 174 -14.73 -1.71 1.96
N GLY A 175 -15.19 -0.49 1.62
CA GLY A 175 -16.62 -0.16 1.56
C GLY A 175 -17.37 -1.02 0.55
N GLN A 176 -16.80 -1.25 -0.63
CA GLN A 176 -17.40 -2.13 -1.65
C GLN A 176 -17.49 -3.59 -1.19
N LEU A 177 -16.46 -4.09 -0.51
CA LEU A 177 -16.50 -5.45 0.07
C LEU A 177 -17.59 -5.59 1.12
N ILE A 178 -17.76 -4.60 1.99
CA ILE A 178 -18.82 -4.62 3.02
C ILE A 178 -20.22 -4.58 2.39
N GLN A 179 -20.39 -3.91 1.25
CA GLN A 179 -21.68 -3.88 0.53
C GLN A 179 -22.06 -5.23 -0.08
N LEU A 180 -21.07 -6.08 -0.36
CA LEU A 180 -21.27 -7.42 -0.90
C LEU A 180 -21.63 -8.46 0.20
N LEU A 181 -21.37 -8.13 1.47
CA LEU A 181 -21.68 -8.97 2.64
C LEU A 181 -23.08 -8.73 3.15
#